data_1f96af3f2f1c74b990523d95a84f6af1
#
_entry.id   1f96af3f2f1c74b990523d95a84f6af1
#
_cell.length_a   1.000
_cell.length_b   1.000
_cell.length_c   1.000
_cell.angle_alpha   90.00
_cell.angle_beta   90.00
_cell.angle_gamma   90.00
#
_symmetry.space_group_name_H-M   'P 1'
#
loop_
_entity.id
_entity.type
_entity.pdbx_description
1 polymer ?
#
loop_
_entity_poly.entity_id
_entity_poly.type
_entity_poly.pdbx_seq_one_letter_code
_entity_poly.pdbx_strand_id
1 'polypeptide(L)'
;MRRIVLTDRHFILIVQRSSYPQMGALYLTNALIPHGITTHVLPSDASTDDLDALIAKYDPIAVGCSVMTAPEIIDFVRHSVHVQVTYNSALKRIPVIWGGMHPTIVWQQTIKEPYIDIVVSGEAESTLPRLLNDLIARNVLPSERPVRVETPANLDEYRPQWEALDLKRYVFPESHSVHSQVEFKKQNIFYYLLTSRGCTYKCNFCWEVARTAALKDEMARDGGAVDLTWRSHSAAWVDEQLTYLERRLADSGALMDGVGLWDDMIFGKEREAHIQRARQIFAGMRERNYGYLLEARASQLMARSSRWNDGGVTREADLYQFLKDTGCMQVFVGTESANQQTLNLIQKGTKANDYGRLVEISRDVGLPLRFSLIVGFPDETDRSVNETLDLIEGLRGEPFVSVSGPKMFTPYPGTPQYEAAVRSGLKVPADTIGWAHLTRYADYRALYPWLEKNYSACTLARIDAAWEQVPEEKKSRPKEELILDFVRQH
;
A
#
# COMPACT_ATOMS: atom_id res chain seq x y z
N MET A 1 -30.78 -12.66 35.18
CA MET A 1 -29.88 -12.27 34.11
C MET A 1 -30.47 -12.80 32.79
N ARG A 2 -31.09 -11.93 31.99
CA ARG A 2 -31.54 -12.29 30.63
C ARG A 2 -30.28 -12.43 29.80
N ARG A 3 -30.00 -13.64 29.29
CA ARG A 3 -29.04 -13.82 28.20
C ARG A 3 -29.53 -12.96 27.03
N ILE A 4 -28.80 -11.90 26.73
CA ILE A 4 -28.92 -11.20 25.46
C ILE A 4 -28.44 -12.22 24.42
N VAL A 5 -29.37 -12.78 23.68
CA VAL A 5 -29.03 -13.50 22.45
C VAL A 5 -28.54 -12.42 21.50
N LEU A 6 -27.23 -12.31 21.40
CA LEU A 6 -26.60 -11.56 20.31
C LEU A 6 -27.05 -12.28 19.03
N THR A 7 -28.00 -11.71 18.30
CA THR A 7 -28.27 -12.13 16.93
C THR A 7 -26.95 -11.97 16.18
N ASP A 8 -26.44 -13.05 15.59
CA ASP A 8 -25.24 -13.03 14.77
C ASP A 8 -25.40 -11.97 13.69
N ARG A 9 -24.59 -10.94 13.73
CA ARG A 9 -24.58 -9.84 12.77
C ARG A 9 -23.39 -10.04 11.83
N HIS A 10 -23.65 -9.90 10.55
CA HIS A 10 -22.64 -10.22 9.54
C HIS A 10 -22.37 -9.03 8.64
N PHE A 11 -21.10 -8.88 8.25
CA PHE A 11 -20.62 -7.90 7.30
C PHE A 11 -19.75 -8.61 6.26
N ILE A 12 -19.98 -8.36 4.97
CA ILE A 12 -19.12 -8.89 3.91
C ILE A 12 -18.16 -7.79 3.52
N LEU A 13 -16.85 -8.08 3.51
CA LEU A 13 -15.81 -7.16 3.12
C LEU A 13 -15.07 -7.69 1.88
N ILE A 14 -15.24 -7.03 0.75
CA ILE A 14 -14.55 -7.32 -0.49
C ILE A 14 -13.21 -6.59 -0.48
N VAL A 15 -12.13 -7.34 -0.73
CA VAL A 15 -10.77 -6.83 -0.72
C VAL A 15 -10.04 -7.19 -2.00
N GLN A 16 -9.10 -6.37 -2.43
CA GLN A 16 -8.27 -6.66 -3.58
C GLN A 16 -7.57 -8.01 -3.39
N ARG A 17 -7.63 -8.87 -4.40
CA ARG A 17 -6.81 -10.08 -4.40
C ARG A 17 -5.35 -9.68 -4.46
N SER A 18 -4.57 -10.19 -3.53
CA SER A 18 -3.15 -9.88 -3.43
C SER A 18 -2.37 -11.10 -2.95
N SER A 19 -1.11 -11.18 -3.33
CA SER A 19 -0.13 -12.10 -2.73
C SER A 19 0.25 -11.69 -1.30
N TYR A 20 -0.24 -10.53 -0.82
CA TYR A 20 0.02 -10.01 0.52
C TYR A 20 -1.25 -9.95 1.35
N PRO A 21 -1.17 -10.13 2.70
CA PRO A 21 -2.30 -9.90 3.58
C PRO A 21 -2.83 -8.48 3.42
N GLN A 22 -4.13 -8.34 3.23
CA GLN A 22 -4.80 -7.04 3.18
C GLN A 22 -4.94 -6.49 4.61
N MET A 23 -3.89 -5.86 5.13
CA MET A 23 -3.79 -5.44 6.53
C MET A 23 -4.97 -4.58 6.96
N GLY A 24 -5.41 -3.61 6.15
CA GLY A 24 -6.58 -2.79 6.46
C GLY A 24 -7.84 -3.62 6.73
N ALA A 25 -8.08 -4.66 5.95
CA ALA A 25 -9.21 -5.56 6.16
C ALA A 25 -9.10 -6.33 7.49
N LEU A 26 -7.89 -6.77 7.87
CA LEU A 26 -7.67 -7.49 9.12
C LEU A 26 -7.89 -6.60 10.34
N TYR A 27 -7.45 -5.35 10.29
CA TYR A 27 -7.72 -4.35 11.33
C TYR A 27 -9.22 -4.06 11.46
N LEU A 28 -9.92 -3.88 10.35
CA LEU A 28 -11.36 -3.66 10.34
C LEU A 28 -12.11 -4.88 10.91
N THR A 29 -11.74 -6.08 10.50
CA THR A 29 -12.33 -7.33 11.03
C THR A 29 -12.17 -7.41 12.55
N ASN A 30 -10.99 -7.12 13.08
CA ASN A 30 -10.76 -7.11 14.52
C ASN A 30 -11.59 -6.03 15.22
N ALA A 31 -11.67 -4.82 14.66
CA ALA A 31 -12.44 -3.71 15.22
C ALA A 31 -13.95 -3.99 15.33
N LEU A 32 -14.50 -4.88 14.50
CA LEU A 32 -15.90 -5.25 14.49
C LEU A 32 -16.29 -6.30 15.56
N ILE A 33 -15.34 -7.13 15.99
CA ILE A 33 -15.57 -8.22 16.97
C ILE A 33 -16.19 -7.73 18.28
N PRO A 34 -15.69 -6.67 18.95
CA PRO A 34 -16.28 -6.17 20.19
C PRO A 34 -17.74 -5.68 20.05
N HIS A 35 -18.17 -5.41 18.83
CA HIS A 35 -19.51 -4.95 18.49
C HIS A 35 -20.46 -6.12 18.10
N GLY A 36 -20.00 -7.37 18.21
CA GLY A 36 -20.77 -8.56 17.85
C GLY A 36 -21.03 -8.67 16.34
N ILE A 37 -20.13 -8.15 15.50
CA ILE A 37 -20.23 -8.20 14.06
C ILE A 37 -19.13 -9.14 13.52
N THR A 38 -19.55 -10.18 12.82
CA THR A 38 -18.65 -11.12 12.15
C THR A 38 -18.40 -10.69 10.72
N THR A 39 -17.13 -10.56 10.34
CA THR A 39 -16.74 -10.17 8.97
C THR A 39 -16.44 -11.40 8.12
N HIS A 40 -16.97 -11.43 6.91
CA HIS A 40 -16.65 -12.41 5.87
C HIS A 40 -15.85 -11.72 4.78
N VAL A 41 -14.58 -12.10 4.62
CA VAL A 41 -13.68 -11.49 3.63
C VAL A 41 -13.82 -12.23 2.30
N LEU A 42 -14.09 -11.49 1.21
CA LEU A 42 -14.21 -12.00 -0.15
C LEU A 42 -13.14 -11.34 -1.04
N PRO A 43 -12.34 -12.10 -1.81
CA PRO A 43 -11.44 -11.51 -2.80
C PRO A 43 -12.23 -10.81 -3.93
N SER A 44 -11.72 -9.69 -4.43
CA SER A 44 -12.41 -8.89 -5.47
C SER A 44 -12.62 -9.67 -6.78
N ASP A 45 -11.75 -10.60 -7.11
CA ASP A 45 -11.85 -11.45 -8.30
C ASP A 45 -12.75 -12.69 -8.13
N ALA A 46 -13.38 -12.87 -6.95
CA ALA A 46 -14.39 -13.89 -6.74
C ALA A 46 -15.60 -13.68 -7.69
N SER A 47 -16.34 -14.73 -7.96
CA SER A 47 -17.55 -14.64 -8.78
C SER A 47 -18.68 -13.92 -8.03
N THR A 48 -19.68 -13.45 -8.76
CA THR A 48 -20.93 -12.96 -8.14
C THR A 48 -21.69 -14.08 -7.44
N ASP A 49 -21.60 -15.33 -7.90
CA ASP A 49 -22.20 -16.50 -7.25
C ASP A 49 -21.59 -16.76 -5.87
N ASP A 50 -20.29 -16.52 -5.69
CA ASP A 50 -19.63 -16.62 -4.37
C ASP A 50 -20.17 -15.55 -3.42
N LEU A 51 -20.41 -14.33 -3.92
CA LEU A 51 -21.02 -13.25 -3.15
C LEU A 51 -22.48 -13.60 -2.80
N ASP A 52 -23.26 -14.13 -3.74
CA ASP A 52 -24.63 -14.55 -3.54
C ASP A 52 -24.74 -15.65 -2.47
N ALA A 53 -23.83 -16.62 -2.51
CA ALA A 53 -23.75 -17.67 -1.48
C ALA A 53 -23.52 -17.09 -0.08
N LEU A 54 -22.64 -16.09 0.06
CA LEU A 54 -22.40 -15.39 1.33
C LEU A 54 -23.63 -14.58 1.78
N ILE A 55 -24.26 -13.84 0.87
CA ILE A 55 -25.45 -13.02 1.16
C ILE A 55 -26.60 -13.92 1.60
N ALA A 56 -26.87 -15.01 0.88
CA ALA A 56 -27.94 -15.95 1.20
C ALA A 56 -27.72 -16.65 2.56
N LYS A 57 -26.47 -16.97 2.87
CA LYS A 57 -26.11 -17.67 4.10
C LYS A 57 -26.15 -16.79 5.35
N TYR A 58 -25.73 -15.53 5.22
CA TYR A 58 -25.42 -14.70 6.39
C TYR A 58 -26.34 -13.48 6.53
N ASP A 59 -27.13 -13.13 5.53
CA ASP A 59 -27.99 -11.95 5.53
C ASP A 59 -27.27 -10.69 6.07
N PRO A 60 -26.25 -10.19 5.39
CA PRO A 60 -25.34 -9.19 5.93
C PRO A 60 -25.98 -7.82 6.11
N ILE A 61 -25.50 -7.06 7.10
CA ILE A 61 -25.88 -5.67 7.34
C ILE A 61 -25.54 -4.78 6.15
N ALA A 62 -24.39 -5.03 5.53
CA ALA A 62 -23.86 -4.28 4.40
C ALA A 62 -22.80 -5.10 3.66
N VAL A 63 -22.48 -4.69 2.44
CA VAL A 63 -21.30 -5.13 1.69
C VAL A 63 -20.32 -3.97 1.60
N GLY A 64 -19.11 -4.16 2.13
CA GLY A 64 -18.02 -3.20 2.09
C GLY A 64 -16.98 -3.55 1.03
N CYS A 65 -16.35 -2.53 0.46
CA CYS A 65 -15.25 -2.65 -0.50
C CYS A 65 -14.05 -1.84 0.00
N SER A 66 -12.88 -2.47 0.13
CA SER A 66 -11.62 -1.80 0.44
C SER A 66 -10.82 -1.58 -0.85
N VAL A 67 -10.92 -0.37 -1.41
CA VAL A 67 -10.53 -0.07 -2.79
C VAL A 67 -9.26 0.76 -2.86
N MET A 68 -8.28 0.29 -3.63
CA MET A 68 -7.10 1.05 -4.05
C MET A 68 -7.28 1.58 -5.48
N THR A 69 -6.56 2.65 -5.84
CA THR A 69 -6.54 3.13 -7.24
C THR A 69 -5.70 2.17 -8.07
N ALA A 70 -6.36 1.21 -8.70
CA ALA A 70 -5.73 0.10 -9.41
C ALA A 70 -6.70 -0.50 -10.46
N PRO A 71 -6.22 -1.32 -11.41
CA PRO A 71 -7.08 -1.97 -12.41
C PRO A 71 -8.22 -2.79 -11.81
N GLU A 72 -8.05 -3.32 -10.62
CA GLU A 72 -9.02 -4.13 -9.88
C GLU A 72 -10.28 -3.36 -9.45
N ILE A 73 -10.30 -2.03 -9.60
CA ILE A 73 -11.52 -1.22 -9.39
C ILE A 73 -12.71 -1.81 -10.15
N ILE A 74 -12.49 -2.36 -11.34
CA ILE A 74 -13.51 -2.98 -12.18
C ILE A 74 -14.21 -4.13 -11.45
N ASP A 75 -13.48 -4.96 -10.73
CA ASP A 75 -14.05 -6.07 -9.97
C ASP A 75 -14.93 -5.58 -8.82
N PHE A 76 -14.53 -4.50 -8.14
CA PHE A 76 -15.35 -3.87 -7.09
C PHE A 76 -16.63 -3.26 -7.65
N VAL A 77 -16.55 -2.61 -8.81
CA VAL A 77 -17.74 -2.09 -9.52
C VAL A 77 -18.69 -3.21 -9.85
N ARG A 78 -18.21 -4.32 -10.42
CA ARG A 78 -19.00 -5.50 -10.76
C ARG A 78 -19.80 -6.02 -9.57
N HIS A 79 -19.15 -6.22 -8.42
CA HIS A 79 -19.82 -6.67 -7.19
C HIS A 79 -20.83 -5.64 -6.68
N SER A 80 -20.48 -4.36 -6.71
CA SER A 80 -21.35 -3.28 -6.24
C SER A 80 -22.62 -3.17 -7.09
N VAL A 81 -22.49 -3.17 -8.41
CA VAL A 81 -23.62 -3.17 -9.35
C VAL A 81 -24.49 -4.42 -9.14
N HIS A 82 -23.87 -5.60 -8.99
CA HIS A 82 -24.59 -6.85 -8.74
C HIS A 82 -25.47 -6.77 -7.47
N VAL A 83 -24.92 -6.22 -6.37
CA VAL A 83 -25.72 -6.03 -5.13
C VAL A 83 -26.88 -5.08 -5.36
N GLN A 84 -26.67 -3.95 -6.04
CA GLN A 84 -27.72 -2.97 -6.28
C GLN A 84 -28.85 -3.53 -7.16
N VAL A 85 -28.50 -4.29 -8.19
CA VAL A 85 -29.49 -4.81 -9.15
C VAL A 85 -30.24 -6.01 -8.58
N THR A 86 -29.53 -6.91 -7.88
CA THR A 86 -30.10 -8.21 -7.46
C THR A 86 -30.82 -8.12 -6.12
N TYR A 87 -30.28 -7.35 -5.16
CA TYR A 87 -30.73 -7.39 -3.76
C TYR A 87 -31.46 -6.13 -3.32
N ASN A 88 -31.24 -4.99 -3.97
CA ASN A 88 -31.81 -3.73 -3.52
C ASN A 88 -33.16 -3.47 -4.19
N SER A 89 -34.20 -3.55 -3.39
CA SER A 89 -35.61 -3.27 -3.78
C SER A 89 -36.22 -2.30 -2.79
N ALA A 90 -37.47 -1.91 -3.03
CA ALA A 90 -38.23 -1.03 -2.13
C ALA A 90 -38.46 -1.64 -0.73
N LEU A 91 -38.34 -2.98 -0.58
CA LEU A 91 -38.64 -3.68 0.66
C LEU A 91 -37.39 -4.15 1.42
N LYS A 92 -36.28 -4.33 0.73
CA LYS A 92 -35.00 -4.78 1.32
C LYS A 92 -33.85 -4.09 0.62
N ARG A 93 -32.89 -3.60 1.39
CA ARG A 93 -31.68 -2.97 0.88
C ARG A 93 -30.45 -3.43 1.65
N ILE A 94 -29.43 -3.87 0.92
CA ILE A 94 -28.09 -4.14 1.44
C ILE A 94 -27.20 -2.97 1.02
N PRO A 95 -26.81 -2.07 1.94
CA PRO A 95 -25.95 -0.93 1.60
C PRO A 95 -24.60 -1.38 1.08
N VAL A 96 -24.11 -0.69 0.04
CA VAL A 96 -22.76 -0.84 -0.50
C VAL A 96 -21.89 0.29 0.03
N ILE A 97 -20.83 -0.08 0.76
CA ILE A 97 -19.90 0.84 1.43
C ILE A 97 -18.54 0.77 0.75
N TRP A 98 -18.06 1.89 0.23
CA TRP A 98 -16.69 1.98 -0.29
C TRP A 98 -15.78 2.72 0.66
N GLY A 99 -14.63 2.12 0.97
CA GLY A 99 -13.54 2.69 1.77
C GLY A 99 -12.19 2.33 1.19
N GLY A 100 -11.13 2.75 1.88
CA GLY A 100 -9.76 2.56 1.43
C GLY A 100 -9.19 3.78 0.71
N MET A 101 -8.05 3.60 0.03
CA MET A 101 -7.29 4.70 -0.52
C MET A 101 -8.02 5.45 -1.64
N HIS A 102 -8.59 4.74 -2.60
CA HIS A 102 -9.26 5.35 -3.75
C HIS A 102 -10.44 6.24 -3.32
N PRO A 103 -11.44 5.73 -2.57
CA PRO A 103 -12.54 6.55 -2.10
C PRO A 103 -12.12 7.69 -1.18
N THR A 104 -11.01 7.56 -0.45
CA THR A 104 -10.48 8.65 0.37
C THR A 104 -9.99 9.81 -0.49
N ILE A 105 -9.28 9.53 -1.58
CA ILE A 105 -8.64 10.56 -2.41
C ILE A 105 -9.64 11.21 -3.38
N VAL A 106 -10.57 10.45 -3.96
CA VAL A 106 -11.52 10.90 -4.98
C VAL A 106 -12.98 10.76 -4.54
N TRP A 107 -13.26 10.99 -3.25
CA TRP A 107 -14.58 10.76 -2.67
C TRP A 107 -15.70 11.53 -3.38
N GLN A 108 -15.43 12.76 -3.87
CA GLN A 108 -16.42 13.61 -4.55
C GLN A 108 -16.96 12.97 -5.84
N GLN A 109 -16.16 12.15 -6.50
CA GLN A 109 -16.56 11.38 -7.67
C GLN A 109 -17.18 10.05 -7.23
N THR A 110 -16.51 9.33 -6.34
CA THR A 110 -16.93 8.01 -5.87
C THR A 110 -18.35 8.01 -5.30
N ILE A 111 -18.73 9.02 -4.50
CA ILE A 111 -20.06 9.07 -3.88
C ILE A 111 -21.19 9.35 -4.87
N LYS A 112 -20.88 9.78 -6.09
CA LYS A 112 -21.88 10.01 -7.14
C LYS A 112 -22.19 8.77 -7.94
N GLU A 113 -21.43 7.71 -7.78
CA GLU A 113 -21.64 6.46 -8.47
C GLU A 113 -22.94 5.79 -7.97
N PRO A 114 -23.88 5.44 -8.86
CA PRO A 114 -25.21 4.96 -8.46
C PRO A 114 -25.20 3.61 -7.73
N TYR A 115 -24.09 2.89 -7.82
CA TYR A 115 -23.88 1.60 -7.16
C TYR A 115 -23.18 1.70 -5.81
N ILE A 116 -22.94 2.90 -5.29
CA ILE A 116 -22.30 3.15 -4.00
C ILE A 116 -23.25 3.93 -3.10
N ASP A 117 -23.55 3.41 -1.92
CA ASP A 117 -24.44 4.06 -0.97
C ASP A 117 -23.69 4.95 0.02
N ILE A 118 -22.51 4.52 0.42
CA ILE A 118 -21.72 5.15 1.47
C ILE A 118 -20.24 5.16 1.10
N VAL A 119 -19.59 6.30 1.30
CA VAL A 119 -18.14 6.42 1.23
C VAL A 119 -17.58 6.63 2.64
N VAL A 120 -16.54 5.87 3.00
CA VAL A 120 -15.79 6.02 4.25
C VAL A 120 -14.37 6.45 3.92
N SER A 121 -13.99 7.66 4.35
CA SER A 121 -12.67 8.25 4.06
C SER A 121 -11.69 8.03 5.20
N GLY A 122 -10.49 7.54 4.91
CA GLY A 122 -9.39 7.37 5.87
C GLY A 122 -9.41 6.05 6.64
N GLU A 123 -8.90 6.06 7.87
CA GLU A 123 -8.77 4.88 8.73
C GLU A 123 -10.09 4.62 9.47
N ALA A 124 -10.71 3.48 9.26
CA ALA A 124 -12.11 3.26 9.63
C ALA A 124 -12.31 2.35 10.87
N GLU A 125 -11.25 1.98 11.58
CA GLU A 125 -11.32 1.04 12.71
C GLU A 125 -12.27 1.50 13.83
N SER A 126 -12.31 2.81 14.12
CA SER A 126 -13.22 3.38 15.12
C SER A 126 -14.60 3.73 14.53
N THR A 127 -14.68 4.02 13.25
CA THR A 127 -15.87 4.59 12.60
C THR A 127 -16.78 3.53 12.00
N LEU A 128 -16.21 2.51 11.37
CA LEU A 128 -17.02 1.45 10.72
C LEU A 128 -17.94 0.72 11.72
N PRO A 129 -17.50 0.35 12.94
CA PRO A 129 -18.40 -0.26 13.92
C PRO A 129 -19.60 0.63 14.29
N ARG A 130 -19.37 1.94 14.44
CA ARG A 130 -20.44 2.90 14.74
C ARG A 130 -21.41 3.04 13.57
N LEU A 131 -20.87 3.16 12.36
CA LEU A 131 -21.68 3.23 11.13
C LEU A 131 -22.59 2.01 10.98
N LEU A 132 -22.06 0.80 11.13
CA LEU A 132 -22.85 -0.43 11.01
C LEU A 132 -23.92 -0.53 12.10
N ASN A 133 -23.62 -0.12 13.34
CA ASN A 133 -24.63 -0.06 14.42
C ASN A 133 -25.71 1.00 14.13
N ASP A 134 -25.35 2.14 13.57
CA ASP A 134 -26.33 3.17 13.18
C ASP A 134 -27.23 2.69 12.03
N LEU A 135 -26.69 1.98 11.04
CA LEU A 135 -27.50 1.36 9.97
C LEU A 135 -28.52 0.38 10.54
N ILE A 136 -28.12 -0.45 11.51
CA ILE A 136 -29.02 -1.39 12.19
C ILE A 136 -30.12 -0.65 12.98
N ALA A 137 -29.74 0.37 13.74
CA ALA A 137 -30.65 1.05 14.66
C ALA A 137 -31.64 1.98 13.96
N ARG A 138 -31.20 2.65 12.90
CA ARG A 138 -31.97 3.74 12.26
C ARG A 138 -32.53 3.37 10.92
N ASN A 139 -32.01 2.32 10.29
CA ASN A 139 -32.33 1.89 8.91
C ASN A 139 -32.30 3.07 7.90
N VAL A 140 -31.38 4.02 8.11
CA VAL A 140 -31.22 5.24 7.30
C VAL A 140 -29.80 5.29 6.78
N LEU A 141 -29.65 5.50 5.49
CA LEU A 141 -28.36 5.75 4.86
C LEU A 141 -27.85 7.13 5.24
N PRO A 142 -26.53 7.30 5.48
CA PRO A 142 -25.92 8.61 5.61
C PRO A 142 -26.16 9.47 4.36
N SER A 143 -26.10 10.79 4.54
CA SER A 143 -26.26 11.76 3.45
C SER A 143 -25.10 11.73 2.45
N GLU A 144 -25.21 12.54 1.39
CA GLU A 144 -24.32 12.70 0.22
C GLU A 144 -22.82 13.04 0.52
N ARG A 145 -22.37 12.90 1.76
CA ARG A 145 -21.00 13.16 2.19
C ARG A 145 -20.33 11.90 2.71
N PRO A 146 -19.01 11.77 2.58
CA PRO A 146 -18.29 10.65 3.17
C PRO A 146 -18.45 10.64 4.69
N VAL A 147 -18.56 9.43 5.23
CA VAL A 147 -18.54 9.24 6.68
C VAL A 147 -17.11 9.52 7.17
N ARG A 148 -17.01 10.48 8.08
CA ARG A 148 -15.75 10.92 8.65
C ARG A 148 -15.16 9.86 9.56
N VAL A 149 -13.87 9.63 9.43
CA VAL A 149 -13.11 8.75 10.32
C VAL A 149 -12.31 9.55 11.35
N GLU A 150 -12.18 8.97 12.52
CA GLU A 150 -11.29 9.43 13.57
C GLU A 150 -10.00 8.61 13.49
N THR A 151 -8.87 9.31 13.33
CA THR A 151 -7.58 8.63 13.28
C THR A 151 -7.23 8.08 14.65
N PRO A 152 -6.88 6.79 14.80
CA PRO A 152 -6.45 6.23 16.08
C PRO A 152 -5.25 6.99 16.66
N ALA A 153 -5.35 7.43 17.91
CA ALA A 153 -4.26 8.11 18.59
C ALA A 153 -3.16 7.14 19.03
N ASN A 154 -3.55 5.94 19.46
CA ASN A 154 -2.65 4.87 19.86
C ASN A 154 -2.88 3.66 18.95
N LEU A 155 -1.90 3.32 18.12
CA LEU A 155 -2.03 2.19 17.20
C LEU A 155 -2.03 0.84 17.92
N ASP A 156 -1.44 0.72 19.11
CA ASP A 156 -1.37 -0.54 19.85
C ASP A 156 -2.74 -1.04 20.35
N GLU A 157 -3.75 -0.18 20.32
CA GLU A 157 -5.14 -0.58 20.60
C GLU A 157 -5.76 -1.42 19.47
N TYR A 158 -5.14 -1.40 18.30
CA TYR A 158 -5.62 -2.11 17.11
C TYR A 158 -4.64 -3.21 16.73
N ARG A 159 -5.17 -4.37 16.45
CA ARG A 159 -4.39 -5.51 15.96
C ARG A 159 -5.07 -6.15 14.74
N PRO A 160 -4.32 -6.82 13.87
CA PRO A 160 -4.90 -7.59 12.78
C PRO A 160 -5.63 -8.82 13.31
N GLN A 161 -6.75 -9.17 12.68
CA GLN A 161 -7.45 -10.43 12.93
C GLN A 161 -6.82 -11.55 12.09
N TRP A 162 -5.70 -12.09 12.54
CA TRP A 162 -4.94 -13.09 11.81
C TRP A 162 -5.72 -14.39 11.57
N GLU A 163 -6.69 -14.71 12.43
CA GLU A 163 -7.57 -15.87 12.31
C GLU A 163 -8.47 -15.81 11.08
N ALA A 164 -8.69 -14.65 10.52
CA ALA A 164 -9.47 -14.47 9.30
C ALA A 164 -8.73 -14.92 8.03
N LEU A 165 -7.45 -15.28 8.12
CA LEU A 165 -6.62 -15.67 6.99
C LEU A 165 -6.04 -17.08 7.14
N ASP A 166 -5.85 -17.73 5.99
CA ASP A 166 -4.91 -18.83 5.86
C ASP A 166 -3.48 -18.29 5.77
N LEU A 167 -2.81 -18.20 6.93
CA LEU A 167 -1.49 -17.58 7.05
C LEU A 167 -0.41 -18.24 6.19
N LYS A 168 -0.55 -19.55 5.87
CA LYS A 168 0.41 -20.27 5.02
C LYS A 168 0.55 -19.67 3.64
N ARG A 169 -0.51 -19.05 3.12
CA ARG A 169 -0.50 -18.39 1.81
C ARG A 169 0.43 -17.20 1.74
N TYR A 170 0.84 -16.67 2.88
CA TYR A 170 1.65 -15.45 2.99
C TYR A 170 3.07 -15.73 3.50
N VAL A 171 3.46 -17.00 3.55
CA VAL A 171 4.83 -17.42 3.81
C VAL A 171 5.47 -17.83 2.49
N PHE A 172 6.49 -17.12 2.08
CA PHE A 172 7.17 -17.38 0.82
C PHE A 172 8.60 -17.85 1.08
N PRO A 173 9.06 -18.92 0.39
CA PRO A 173 10.47 -19.24 0.36
C PRO A 173 11.20 -18.08 -0.32
N GLU A 174 12.33 -17.72 0.21
CA GLU A 174 13.15 -16.56 -0.18
C GLU A 174 13.44 -16.44 -1.67
N SER A 175 13.50 -17.56 -2.40
CA SER A 175 13.76 -17.61 -3.84
C SER A 175 12.83 -16.74 -4.70
N HIS A 176 11.70 -16.27 -4.17
CA HIS A 176 10.73 -15.44 -4.89
C HIS A 176 10.96 -13.92 -4.72
N SER A 177 11.73 -13.48 -3.72
CA SER A 177 11.85 -12.07 -3.40
C SER A 177 13.09 -11.41 -3.97
N VAL A 178 14.06 -12.18 -4.47
CA VAL A 178 15.39 -11.67 -4.67
C VAL A 178 15.82 -11.75 -6.11
N HIS A 179 15.85 -10.61 -6.77
CA HIS A 179 16.61 -10.40 -7.99
C HIS A 179 18.09 -10.02 -7.68
N SER A 180 18.58 -10.29 -6.49
CA SER A 180 19.99 -10.10 -6.15
C SER A 180 20.77 -11.38 -6.46
N GLN A 181 22.00 -11.23 -6.91
CA GLN A 181 22.91 -12.35 -7.15
C GLN A 181 23.51 -12.89 -5.83
N VAL A 182 23.05 -12.39 -4.68
CA VAL A 182 23.54 -12.79 -3.36
C VAL A 182 22.76 -14.01 -2.90
N GLU A 183 23.47 -15.11 -2.61
CA GLU A 183 22.87 -16.26 -1.95
C GLU A 183 22.53 -15.91 -0.50
N PHE A 184 21.24 -15.79 -0.21
CA PHE A 184 20.73 -15.70 1.14
C PHE A 184 20.58 -17.10 1.76
N LYS A 185 20.58 -17.20 3.08
CA LYS A 185 20.09 -18.40 3.76
C LYS A 185 18.66 -18.60 3.34
N LYS A 186 18.28 -19.83 2.96
CA LYS A 186 16.88 -20.16 2.67
C LYS A 186 16.06 -19.92 3.92
N GLN A 187 15.20 -18.92 3.89
CA GLN A 187 14.32 -18.54 4.98
C GLN A 187 12.89 -18.49 4.48
N ASN A 188 11.94 -18.83 5.35
CA ASN A 188 10.52 -18.73 5.07
C ASN A 188 10.04 -17.37 5.57
N ILE A 189 9.86 -16.42 4.67
CA ILE A 189 9.50 -15.04 4.99
C ILE A 189 7.98 -14.90 5.04
N PHE A 190 7.44 -14.47 6.19
CA PHE A 190 6.10 -13.94 6.27
C PHE A 190 6.09 -12.53 5.64
N TYR A 191 5.40 -12.40 4.55
CA TYR A 191 5.67 -11.31 3.62
C TYR A 191 4.83 -10.07 3.86
N TYR A 192 4.42 -9.72 5.07
CA TYR A 192 3.85 -8.39 5.29
C TYR A 192 3.48 -8.12 6.76
N LEU A 193 4.25 -7.30 7.43
CA LEU A 193 3.87 -6.70 8.68
C LEU A 193 4.04 -5.18 8.59
N LEU A 194 3.01 -4.43 8.98
CA LEU A 194 3.08 -2.98 9.13
C LEU A 194 3.31 -2.66 10.61
N THR A 195 4.35 -1.88 10.89
CA THR A 195 4.70 -1.46 12.23
C THR A 195 4.42 0.02 12.49
N SER A 196 4.10 0.75 11.41
CA SER A 196 3.76 2.18 11.47
C SER A 196 2.80 2.57 10.35
N ARG A 197 2.24 3.76 10.42
CA ARG A 197 1.34 4.34 9.43
C ARG A 197 1.70 5.79 9.17
N GLY A 198 1.67 6.17 7.90
CA GLY A 198 1.91 7.53 7.44
C GLY A 198 3.38 7.86 7.22
N CYS A 199 3.61 9.01 6.60
CA CYS A 199 4.93 9.49 6.23
C CYS A 199 5.06 10.98 6.49
N THR A 200 6.23 11.44 6.96
CA THR A 200 6.48 12.85 7.24
C THR A 200 7.07 13.61 6.06
N TYR A 201 7.46 12.90 5.01
CA TYR A 201 7.98 13.50 3.80
C TYR A 201 6.86 14.02 2.89
N LYS A 202 7.22 14.92 1.98
CA LYS A 202 6.27 15.61 1.10
C LYS A 202 6.56 15.33 -0.38
N CYS A 203 6.89 14.09 -0.71
CA CYS A 203 7.11 13.70 -2.11
C CYS A 203 5.82 13.95 -2.90
N ASN A 204 5.86 14.92 -3.81
CA ASN A 204 4.67 15.50 -4.45
C ASN A 204 4.01 14.61 -5.52
N PHE A 205 4.47 13.38 -5.66
CA PHE A 205 3.88 12.32 -6.50
C PHE A 205 3.25 11.18 -5.68
N CYS A 206 3.47 11.16 -4.36
CA CYS A 206 3.14 10.04 -3.50
C CYS A 206 1.66 10.07 -3.07
N TRP A 207 1.02 8.92 -3.07
CA TRP A 207 -0.37 8.75 -2.62
C TRP A 207 -0.59 9.21 -1.16
N GLU A 208 0.41 9.11 -0.29
CA GLU A 208 0.33 9.61 1.10
C GLU A 208 0.12 11.12 1.16
N VAL A 209 0.71 11.87 0.23
CA VAL A 209 0.48 13.31 0.12
C VAL A 209 -0.94 13.59 -0.36
N ALA A 210 -1.45 12.83 -1.35
CA ALA A 210 -2.83 12.93 -1.81
C ALA A 210 -3.83 12.62 -0.69
N ARG A 211 -3.63 11.51 0.03
CA ARG A 211 -4.45 11.11 1.17
C ARG A 211 -4.48 12.20 2.26
N THR A 212 -3.31 12.71 2.61
CA THR A 212 -3.19 13.76 3.62
C THR A 212 -3.90 15.05 3.18
N ALA A 213 -3.82 15.43 1.91
CA ALA A 213 -4.51 16.59 1.37
C ALA A 213 -6.03 16.41 1.41
N ALA A 214 -6.55 15.27 0.91
CA ALA A 214 -7.97 14.97 0.91
C ALA A 214 -8.58 14.98 2.31
N LEU A 215 -7.91 14.35 3.29
CA LEU A 215 -8.38 14.32 4.67
C LEU A 215 -8.32 15.68 5.34
N LYS A 216 -7.33 16.52 5.06
CA LYS A 216 -7.27 17.89 5.58
C LYS A 216 -8.38 18.77 5.02
N ASP A 217 -8.70 18.64 3.75
CA ASP A 217 -9.80 19.40 3.13
C ASP A 217 -11.15 19.06 3.74
N GLU A 218 -11.41 17.77 4.00
CA GLU A 218 -12.62 17.34 4.70
C GLU A 218 -12.70 17.92 6.12
N MET A 219 -11.57 17.93 6.82
CA MET A 219 -11.48 18.41 8.19
C MET A 219 -11.62 19.91 8.35
N ALA A 220 -11.05 20.67 7.41
CA ALA A 220 -11.17 22.13 7.39
C ALA A 220 -12.64 22.56 7.30
N ARG A 221 -13.50 21.73 6.65
CA ARG A 221 -14.94 21.97 6.55
C ARG A 221 -15.70 21.71 7.82
N ASP A 222 -15.23 20.80 8.67
CA ASP A 222 -15.95 20.32 9.87
C ASP A 222 -15.35 20.79 11.20
N GLY A 223 -14.27 21.61 11.17
CA GLY A 223 -13.63 22.17 12.38
C GLY A 223 -12.86 21.16 13.24
N GLY A 224 -12.50 19.98 12.69
CA GLY A 224 -11.75 18.97 13.39
C GLY A 224 -10.24 18.96 13.12
N ALA A 225 -9.47 18.32 13.99
CA ALA A 225 -8.04 18.10 13.80
C ALA A 225 -7.74 16.59 13.72
N VAL A 226 -7.09 16.12 12.63
CA VAL A 226 -6.57 14.75 12.53
C VAL A 226 -5.06 14.81 12.52
N ASP A 227 -4.41 14.06 13.38
CA ASP A 227 -2.97 13.86 13.27
C ASP A 227 -2.70 12.83 12.17
N LEU A 228 -2.40 13.32 10.98
CA LEU A 228 -2.00 12.52 9.82
C LEU A 228 -0.49 12.33 9.75
N THR A 229 0.23 12.70 10.81
CA THR A 229 1.67 12.50 10.89
C THR A 229 1.98 11.01 11.08
N TRP A 230 3.24 10.69 10.96
CA TRP A 230 3.72 9.34 11.21
C TRP A 230 3.39 8.88 12.65
N ARG A 231 2.74 7.75 12.77
CA ARG A 231 2.37 7.04 14.00
C ARG A 231 2.85 5.60 13.93
N SER A 232 3.19 5.01 15.05
CA SER A 232 3.74 3.67 15.07
C SER A 232 3.17 2.83 16.20
N HIS A 233 3.14 1.53 15.97
CA HIS A 233 3.04 0.56 17.04
C HIS A 233 4.33 0.57 17.88
N SER A 234 4.24 0.21 19.16
CA SER A 234 5.41 -0.01 20.01
C SER A 234 6.22 -1.22 19.56
N ALA A 235 7.48 -1.29 19.98
CA ALA A 235 8.29 -2.48 19.72
C ALA A 235 7.72 -3.73 20.42
N ALA A 236 7.12 -3.56 21.61
CA ALA A 236 6.46 -4.63 22.33
C ALA A 236 5.27 -5.20 21.57
N TRP A 237 4.46 -4.34 20.94
CA TRP A 237 3.35 -4.77 20.09
C TRP A 237 3.86 -5.59 18.88
N VAL A 238 4.95 -5.14 18.23
CA VAL A 238 5.55 -5.87 17.10
C VAL A 238 6.02 -7.26 17.55
N ASP A 239 6.67 -7.34 18.69
CA ASP A 239 7.11 -8.59 19.30
C ASP A 239 5.96 -9.55 19.59
N GLU A 240 4.84 -9.03 20.12
CA GLU A 240 3.61 -9.80 20.35
C GLU A 240 3.04 -10.35 19.04
N GLN A 241 2.97 -9.53 17.97
CA GLN A 241 2.47 -9.99 16.67
C GLN A 241 3.35 -11.09 16.06
N LEU A 242 4.67 -10.94 16.14
CA LEU A 242 5.59 -11.96 15.65
C LEU A 242 5.44 -13.27 16.42
N THR A 243 5.38 -13.20 17.75
CA THR A 243 5.16 -14.38 18.60
C THR A 243 3.82 -15.06 18.29
N TYR A 244 2.79 -14.28 18.01
CA TYR A 244 1.49 -14.82 17.60
C TYR A 244 1.57 -15.54 16.26
N LEU A 245 2.16 -14.92 15.24
CA LEU A 245 2.32 -15.50 13.91
C LEU A 245 3.16 -16.79 13.94
N GLU A 246 4.24 -16.82 14.70
CA GLU A 246 5.08 -18.01 14.91
C GLU A 246 4.24 -19.22 15.40
N ARG A 247 3.48 -19.01 16.48
CA ARG A 247 2.64 -20.06 17.06
C ARG A 247 1.60 -20.57 16.07
N ARG A 248 0.87 -19.66 15.43
CA ARG A 248 -0.19 -19.99 14.46
C ARG A 248 0.34 -20.73 13.25
N LEU A 249 1.50 -20.34 12.74
CA LEU A 249 2.13 -21.03 11.62
C LEU A 249 2.65 -22.39 12.04
N ALA A 250 3.29 -22.52 13.21
CA ALA A 250 3.75 -23.78 13.75
C ALA A 250 2.59 -24.76 13.97
N ASP A 251 1.46 -24.32 14.55
CA ASP A 251 0.23 -25.12 14.72
C ASP A 251 -0.30 -25.65 13.38
N SER A 252 -0.05 -24.93 12.31
CA SER A 252 -0.44 -25.31 10.95
C SER A 252 0.60 -26.15 10.21
N GLY A 253 1.74 -26.44 10.85
CA GLY A 253 2.88 -27.18 10.26
C GLY A 253 3.71 -26.33 9.29
N ALA A 254 3.66 -24.99 9.36
CA ALA A 254 4.52 -24.09 8.63
C ALA A 254 5.56 -23.44 9.55
N LEU A 255 6.72 -23.12 9.00
CA LEU A 255 7.76 -22.39 9.70
C LEU A 255 7.83 -20.95 9.16
N MET A 256 8.10 -20.03 10.06
CA MET A 256 8.44 -18.63 9.74
C MET A 256 9.79 -18.34 10.41
N ASP A 257 10.77 -17.93 9.66
CA ASP A 257 12.08 -17.54 10.12
C ASP A 257 12.51 -16.16 9.58
N GLY A 258 11.52 -15.40 9.10
CA GLY A 258 11.72 -14.03 8.64
C GLY A 258 10.42 -13.29 8.37
N VAL A 259 10.52 -11.96 8.21
CA VAL A 259 9.39 -11.05 7.99
C VAL A 259 9.71 -9.91 7.04
N GLY A 260 8.74 -9.53 6.21
CA GLY A 260 8.79 -8.29 5.43
C GLY A 260 8.14 -7.14 6.21
N LEU A 261 8.91 -6.07 6.47
CA LEU A 261 8.45 -4.84 7.12
C LEU A 261 8.23 -3.77 6.05
N TRP A 262 6.97 -3.53 5.70
CA TRP A 262 6.61 -2.68 4.55
C TRP A 262 5.96 -1.37 4.97
N ASP A 263 6.58 -0.72 5.92
CA ASP A 263 6.16 0.60 6.40
C ASP A 263 6.52 1.70 5.39
N ASP A 264 5.63 2.65 5.15
CA ASP A 264 5.97 3.86 4.37
C ASP A 264 7.19 4.59 4.95
N MET A 265 7.44 4.44 6.24
CA MET A 265 8.57 5.05 6.94
C MET A 265 8.87 4.37 8.29
N ILE A 266 9.61 3.26 8.27
CA ILE A 266 9.88 2.46 9.48
C ILE A 266 10.69 3.21 10.55
N PHE A 267 11.65 4.05 10.15
CA PHE A 267 12.51 4.79 11.07
C PHE A 267 11.84 6.00 11.73
N GLY A 268 10.66 6.43 11.26
CA GLY A 268 10.03 7.63 11.74
C GLY A 268 10.85 8.91 11.47
N LYS A 269 10.60 9.95 12.27
CA LYS A 269 11.46 11.15 12.30
C LYS A 269 12.75 10.81 13.05
N GLU A 270 13.83 11.52 12.76
CA GLU A 270 15.12 11.39 13.48
C GLU A 270 15.04 11.90 14.93
N ARG A 271 14.11 11.34 15.71
CA ARG A 271 13.95 11.57 17.14
C ARG A 271 14.46 10.35 17.88
N GLU A 272 15.03 10.57 19.08
CA GLU A 272 15.58 9.50 19.90
C GLU A 272 14.60 8.35 20.12
N ALA A 273 13.37 8.66 20.51
CA ALA A 273 12.34 7.64 20.77
C ALA A 273 12.04 6.76 19.53
N HIS A 274 12.06 7.32 18.32
CA HIS A 274 11.80 6.57 17.08
C HIS A 274 12.97 5.65 16.72
N ILE A 275 14.18 6.14 16.91
CA ILE A 275 15.40 5.36 16.68
C ILE A 275 15.48 4.21 17.68
N GLN A 276 15.23 4.47 18.96
CA GLN A 276 15.21 3.43 19.98
C GLN A 276 14.14 2.37 19.71
N ARG A 277 12.95 2.78 19.28
CA ARG A 277 11.92 1.84 18.83
C ARG A 277 12.42 0.94 17.69
N ALA A 278 12.99 1.52 16.64
CA ALA A 278 13.52 0.76 15.50
C ALA A 278 14.65 -0.20 15.95
N ARG A 279 15.56 0.25 16.80
CA ARG A 279 16.60 -0.60 17.38
C ARG A 279 16.01 -1.79 18.17
N GLN A 280 14.97 -1.57 18.97
CA GLN A 280 14.32 -2.65 19.72
C GLN A 280 13.68 -3.68 18.79
N ILE A 281 12.97 -3.24 17.73
CA ILE A 281 12.37 -4.13 16.74
C ILE A 281 13.45 -4.99 16.08
N PHE A 282 14.53 -4.38 15.60
CA PHE A 282 15.59 -5.11 14.90
C PHE A 282 16.41 -6.00 15.84
N ALA A 283 16.62 -5.58 17.10
CA ALA A 283 17.20 -6.46 18.12
C ALA A 283 16.34 -7.70 18.36
N GLY A 284 15.02 -7.56 18.41
CA GLY A 284 14.08 -8.68 18.50
C GLY A 284 14.14 -9.63 17.29
N MET A 285 14.44 -9.12 16.08
CA MET A 285 14.70 -9.99 14.92
C MET A 285 15.96 -10.83 15.10
N ARG A 286 17.03 -10.21 15.58
CA ARG A 286 18.30 -10.93 15.88
C ARG A 286 18.11 -11.99 16.95
N GLU A 287 17.40 -11.70 18.03
CA GLU A 287 17.11 -12.65 19.12
C GLU A 287 16.34 -13.88 18.64
N ARG A 288 15.44 -13.70 17.66
CA ARG A 288 14.72 -14.79 16.99
C ARG A 288 15.52 -15.50 15.89
N ASN A 289 16.70 -14.98 15.56
CA ASN A 289 17.47 -15.39 14.38
C ASN A 289 16.66 -15.25 13.07
N TYR A 290 15.86 -14.19 12.97
CA TYR A 290 15.02 -13.89 11.81
C TYR A 290 15.78 -13.09 10.76
N GLY A 291 15.52 -13.42 9.48
CA GLY A 291 15.77 -12.51 8.39
C GLY A 291 14.63 -11.49 8.24
N TYR A 292 14.96 -10.28 7.78
CA TYR A 292 13.91 -9.32 7.47
C TYR A 292 14.23 -8.46 6.25
N LEU A 293 13.15 -8.00 5.62
CA LEU A 293 13.16 -7.04 4.52
C LEU A 293 12.55 -5.74 5.01
N LEU A 294 13.01 -4.60 4.53
CA LEU A 294 12.43 -3.30 4.87
C LEU A 294 12.52 -2.30 3.73
N GLU A 295 11.71 -1.24 3.82
CA GLU A 295 11.79 -0.08 2.94
C GLU A 295 12.45 1.11 3.64
N ALA A 296 13.29 1.84 2.90
CA ALA A 296 13.94 3.05 3.39
C ALA A 296 14.14 4.08 2.28
N ARG A 297 14.37 5.32 2.68
CA ARG A 297 14.80 6.37 1.77
C ARG A 297 16.32 6.40 1.69
N ALA A 298 16.86 6.75 0.52
CA ALA A 298 18.30 6.95 0.36
C ALA A 298 18.85 7.97 1.37
N SER A 299 18.11 9.07 1.63
CA SER A 299 18.52 10.09 2.61
C SER A 299 18.58 9.57 4.05
N GLN A 300 17.78 8.58 4.42
CA GLN A 300 17.84 7.96 5.76
C GLN A 300 19.07 7.04 5.89
N LEU A 301 19.37 6.29 4.83
CA LEU A 301 20.53 5.42 4.78
C LEU A 301 21.84 6.19 4.78
N MET A 302 21.86 7.40 4.23
CA MET A 302 23.04 8.29 4.22
C MET A 302 23.16 9.15 5.48
N ALA A 303 22.18 9.10 6.39
CA ALA A 303 22.23 9.88 7.62
C ALA A 303 23.31 9.35 8.58
N ARG A 304 24.30 10.16 8.85
CA ARG A 304 25.31 9.87 9.88
C ARG A 304 24.71 10.07 11.26
N SER A 305 24.63 9.01 12.04
CA SER A 305 24.09 9.10 13.39
C SER A 305 24.81 8.13 14.33
N SER A 306 25.43 8.66 15.40
CA SER A 306 26.01 7.85 16.49
C SER A 306 24.99 6.96 17.19
N ARG A 307 23.71 7.17 16.94
CA ARG A 307 22.62 6.38 17.50
C ARG A 307 22.53 4.96 16.94
N TRP A 308 23.22 4.69 15.84
CA TRP A 308 23.28 3.36 15.22
C TRP A 308 24.53 2.55 15.62
N ASN A 309 25.44 3.15 16.38
CA ASN A 309 26.57 2.44 16.99
C ASN A 309 26.51 2.51 18.52
N ASP A 310 27.23 1.62 19.20
CA ASP A 310 27.25 1.53 20.66
C ASP A 310 28.39 2.37 21.28
N GLY A 311 28.70 3.49 20.66
CA GLY A 311 29.78 4.40 21.04
C GLY A 311 30.95 4.33 20.06
N GLY A 312 31.66 5.41 19.95
CA GLY A 312 32.80 5.55 19.03
C GLY A 312 32.57 6.62 17.95
N VAL A 313 33.42 6.59 16.93
CA VAL A 313 33.34 7.53 15.80
C VAL A 313 32.16 7.18 14.90
N THR A 314 31.27 8.13 14.66
CA THR A 314 30.13 7.97 13.77
C THR A 314 30.56 7.82 12.31
N ARG A 315 30.11 6.74 11.64
CA ARG A 315 30.39 6.42 10.24
C ARG A 315 29.12 6.35 9.43
N GLU A 316 29.21 6.55 8.12
CA GLU A 316 28.09 6.39 7.18
C GLU A 316 27.56 4.94 7.16
N ALA A 317 28.46 3.98 7.37
CA ALA A 317 28.13 2.56 7.38
C ALA A 317 27.44 2.06 8.66
N ASP A 318 27.33 2.86 9.72
CA ASP A 318 26.88 2.38 11.04
C ASP A 318 25.43 1.82 10.96
N LEU A 319 24.53 2.49 10.27
CA LEU A 319 23.17 1.96 10.08
C LEU A 319 23.17 0.66 9.27
N TYR A 320 23.95 0.58 8.20
CA TYR A 320 24.03 -0.63 7.37
C TYR A 320 24.58 -1.81 8.15
N GLN A 321 25.64 -1.58 8.92
CA GLN A 321 26.25 -2.61 9.76
C GLN A 321 25.25 -3.09 10.82
N PHE A 322 24.56 -2.16 11.48
CA PHE A 322 23.53 -2.48 12.45
C PHE A 322 22.40 -3.31 11.84
N LEU A 323 21.88 -2.91 10.67
CA LEU A 323 20.82 -3.65 9.96
C LEU A 323 21.29 -5.07 9.62
N LYS A 324 22.51 -5.20 9.07
CA LYS A 324 23.08 -6.51 8.74
C LYS A 324 23.24 -7.39 9.96
N ASP A 325 23.80 -6.86 11.05
CA ASP A 325 24.07 -7.60 12.29
C ASP A 325 22.78 -8.02 13.00
N THR A 326 21.67 -7.38 12.69
CA THR A 326 20.35 -7.72 13.21
C THR A 326 19.51 -8.60 12.29
N GLY A 327 20.07 -9.02 11.15
CA GLY A 327 19.42 -9.99 10.25
C GLY A 327 18.75 -9.37 9.04
N CYS A 328 18.96 -8.07 8.73
CA CYS A 328 18.43 -7.48 7.50
C CYS A 328 19.02 -8.17 6.28
N MET A 329 18.16 -8.65 5.41
CA MET A 329 18.53 -9.39 4.20
C MET A 329 18.62 -8.47 2.99
N GLN A 330 17.73 -7.51 2.89
CA GLN A 330 17.69 -6.52 1.83
C GLN A 330 16.93 -5.26 2.27
N VAL A 331 17.39 -4.11 1.82
CA VAL A 331 16.69 -2.83 1.96
C VAL A 331 16.15 -2.40 0.59
N PHE A 332 14.84 -2.22 0.50
CA PHE A 332 14.21 -1.59 -0.65
C PHE A 332 14.33 -0.07 -0.52
N VAL A 333 15.01 0.56 -1.49
CA VAL A 333 15.37 1.97 -1.43
C VAL A 333 14.58 2.77 -2.46
N GLY A 334 13.73 3.69 -2.00
CA GLY A 334 13.07 4.64 -2.87
C GLY A 334 14.07 5.66 -3.41
N THR A 335 14.66 5.39 -4.56
CA THR A 335 15.61 6.27 -5.26
C THR A 335 14.92 7.19 -6.28
N GLU A 336 13.93 6.69 -6.96
CA GLU A 336 13.03 7.27 -7.95
C GLU A 336 13.71 7.74 -9.24
N SER A 337 14.76 8.58 -9.19
CA SER A 337 15.47 9.10 -10.36
C SER A 337 16.96 9.28 -10.09
N ALA A 338 17.80 9.08 -11.11
CA ALA A 338 19.23 9.40 -11.05
C ALA A 338 19.51 10.89 -11.31
N ASN A 339 18.53 11.64 -11.78
CA ASN A 339 18.69 13.05 -12.10
C ASN A 339 18.30 13.97 -10.94
N GLN A 340 19.20 14.88 -10.53
CA GLN A 340 18.95 15.77 -9.39
C GLN A 340 17.79 16.75 -9.64
N GLN A 341 17.60 17.20 -10.88
CA GLN A 341 16.51 18.13 -11.20
C GLN A 341 15.16 17.42 -11.05
N THR A 342 15.04 16.16 -11.52
CA THR A 342 13.84 15.35 -11.30
C THR A 342 13.61 15.10 -9.81
N LEU A 343 14.63 14.75 -9.02
CA LEU A 343 14.50 14.58 -7.57
C LEU A 343 14.01 15.84 -6.85
N ASN A 344 14.48 17.00 -7.29
CA ASN A 344 14.01 18.30 -6.78
C ASN A 344 12.56 18.58 -7.21
N LEU A 345 12.23 18.33 -8.48
CA LEU A 345 10.89 18.47 -9.05
C LEU A 345 9.87 17.67 -8.24
N ILE A 346 10.18 16.41 -7.94
CA ILE A 346 9.29 15.50 -7.19
C ILE A 346 9.40 15.65 -5.67
N GLN A 347 10.19 16.61 -5.19
CA GLN A 347 10.43 16.87 -3.76
C GLN A 347 10.88 15.63 -2.99
N LYS A 348 11.71 14.78 -3.61
CA LYS A 348 12.18 13.54 -2.96
C LYS A 348 13.10 13.83 -1.78
N GLY A 349 13.85 14.95 -1.81
CA GLY A 349 14.78 15.33 -0.75
C GLY A 349 15.97 14.36 -0.61
N THR A 350 16.39 13.76 -1.73
CA THR A 350 17.53 12.86 -1.87
C THR A 350 18.53 13.45 -2.85
N LYS A 351 19.80 13.16 -2.70
CA LYS A 351 20.85 13.57 -3.62
C LYS A 351 21.20 12.44 -4.57
N ALA A 352 21.16 12.67 -5.87
CA ALA A 352 21.54 11.66 -6.87
C ALA A 352 22.98 11.17 -6.69
N ASN A 353 23.90 12.08 -6.31
CA ASN A 353 25.30 11.74 -6.05
C ASN A 353 25.51 10.79 -4.89
N ASP A 354 24.53 10.61 -4.01
CA ASP A 354 24.62 9.67 -2.90
C ASP A 354 24.51 8.21 -3.37
N TYR A 355 23.96 7.94 -4.56
CA TYR A 355 23.70 6.56 -5.00
C TYR A 355 24.96 5.72 -5.22
N GLY A 356 26.00 6.31 -5.79
CA GLY A 356 27.30 5.64 -5.88
C GLY A 356 27.83 5.24 -4.51
N ARG A 357 27.72 6.14 -3.53
CA ARG A 357 28.14 5.88 -2.16
C ARG A 357 27.29 4.82 -1.46
N LEU A 358 25.97 4.78 -1.71
CA LEU A 358 25.10 3.71 -1.23
C LEU A 358 25.55 2.33 -1.74
N VAL A 359 25.92 2.24 -3.03
CA VAL A 359 26.42 1.01 -3.66
C VAL A 359 27.74 0.59 -3.00
N GLU A 360 28.70 1.51 -2.79
CA GLU A 360 29.96 1.22 -2.13
C GLU A 360 29.77 0.69 -0.71
N ILE A 361 28.99 1.38 0.13
CA ILE A 361 28.71 0.96 1.51
C ILE A 361 28.00 -0.40 1.52
N SER A 362 27.03 -0.59 0.64
CA SER A 362 26.31 -1.88 0.49
C SER A 362 27.29 -3.02 0.23
N ARG A 363 28.24 -2.82 -0.68
CA ARG A 363 29.29 -3.80 -1.00
C ARG A 363 30.24 -4.04 0.18
N ASP A 364 30.74 -2.98 0.80
CA ASP A 364 31.70 -3.05 1.91
C ASP A 364 31.10 -3.77 3.11
N VAL A 365 29.85 -3.49 3.45
CA VAL A 365 29.14 -4.14 4.56
C VAL A 365 28.56 -5.49 4.14
N GLY A 366 28.29 -5.71 2.86
CA GLY A 366 27.61 -6.90 2.34
C GLY A 366 26.12 -6.94 2.70
N LEU A 367 25.43 -5.77 2.71
CA LEU A 367 23.99 -5.65 2.88
C LEU A 367 23.36 -5.27 1.55
N PRO A 368 22.56 -6.16 0.91
CA PRO A 368 21.95 -5.89 -0.38
C PRO A 368 20.93 -4.75 -0.35
N LEU A 369 20.93 -3.95 -1.41
CA LEU A 369 19.93 -2.92 -1.67
C LEU A 369 19.12 -3.25 -2.93
N ARG A 370 17.90 -2.78 -2.97
CA ARG A 370 17.04 -2.81 -4.16
C ARG A 370 16.53 -1.42 -4.47
N PHE A 371 17.02 -0.83 -5.54
CA PHE A 371 16.64 0.51 -5.96
C PHE A 371 15.30 0.50 -6.71
N SER A 372 14.37 1.36 -6.28
CA SER A 372 13.12 1.62 -6.99
C SER A 372 13.27 2.87 -7.84
N LEU A 373 13.06 2.76 -9.15
CA LEU A 373 13.21 3.84 -10.10
C LEU A 373 11.91 4.07 -10.86
N ILE A 374 11.56 5.33 -11.08
CA ILE A 374 10.35 5.81 -11.75
C ILE A 374 10.76 6.72 -12.90
N VAL A 375 10.10 6.59 -14.04
CA VAL A 375 10.24 7.47 -15.21
C VAL A 375 8.87 7.95 -15.66
N GLY A 376 8.83 9.01 -16.47
CA GLY A 376 7.59 9.49 -17.08
C GLY A 376 6.88 10.58 -16.30
N PHE A 377 7.57 11.31 -15.42
CA PHE A 377 6.98 12.52 -14.82
C PHE A 377 6.70 13.58 -15.88
N PRO A 378 5.61 14.38 -15.75
CA PRO A 378 5.18 15.33 -16.79
C PRO A 378 6.22 16.37 -17.21
N ASP A 379 7.03 16.83 -16.25
CA ASP A 379 8.05 17.85 -16.48
C ASP A 379 9.48 17.27 -16.58
N GLU A 380 9.57 15.95 -16.76
CA GLU A 380 10.84 15.26 -16.94
C GLU A 380 11.38 15.46 -18.37
N THR A 381 12.69 15.59 -18.52
CA THR A 381 13.33 15.80 -19.82
C THR A 381 13.91 14.51 -20.38
N ASP A 382 14.16 14.48 -21.70
CA ASP A 382 14.84 13.35 -22.37
C ASP A 382 16.18 13.03 -21.70
N ARG A 383 16.97 14.05 -21.36
CA ARG A 383 18.24 13.89 -20.65
C ARG A 383 18.05 13.25 -19.28
N SER A 384 17.09 13.74 -18.48
CA SER A 384 16.90 13.27 -17.09
C SER A 384 16.46 11.80 -17.03
N VAL A 385 15.62 11.38 -17.98
CA VAL A 385 15.22 9.96 -18.11
C VAL A 385 16.40 9.10 -18.51
N ASN A 386 17.21 9.56 -19.50
CA ASN A 386 18.39 8.80 -19.90
C ASN A 386 19.41 8.63 -18.77
N GLU A 387 19.64 9.64 -17.94
CA GLU A 387 20.48 9.50 -16.74
C GLU A 387 19.95 8.40 -15.78
N THR A 388 18.62 8.25 -15.66
CA THR A 388 17.99 7.18 -14.86
C THR A 388 18.14 5.82 -15.53
N LEU A 389 17.97 5.73 -16.85
CA LEU A 389 18.19 4.49 -17.61
C LEU A 389 19.66 4.06 -17.60
N ASP A 390 20.58 5.02 -17.68
CA ASP A 390 22.04 4.76 -17.60
C ASP A 390 22.42 4.19 -16.22
N LEU A 391 21.80 4.70 -15.12
CA LEU A 391 21.99 4.12 -13.78
C LEU A 391 21.49 2.67 -13.74
N ILE A 392 20.31 2.38 -14.31
CA ILE A 392 19.77 1.01 -14.37
C ILE A 392 20.73 0.08 -15.11
N GLU A 393 21.23 0.52 -16.24
CA GLU A 393 22.17 -0.26 -17.07
C GLU A 393 23.53 -0.45 -16.35
N GLY A 394 24.03 0.59 -15.70
CA GLY A 394 25.29 0.57 -14.94
C GLY A 394 25.24 -0.34 -13.70
N LEU A 395 24.07 -0.57 -13.13
CA LEU A 395 23.86 -1.46 -11.99
C LEU A 395 23.65 -2.94 -12.41
N ARG A 396 23.57 -3.23 -13.70
CA ARG A 396 23.47 -4.62 -14.18
C ARG A 396 24.75 -5.38 -13.81
N GLY A 397 24.57 -6.49 -13.10
CA GLY A 397 25.69 -7.31 -12.64
C GLY A 397 26.35 -6.83 -11.33
N GLU A 398 25.87 -5.73 -10.73
CA GLU A 398 26.30 -5.35 -9.38
C GLU A 398 25.78 -6.38 -8.36
N PRO A 399 26.66 -7.07 -7.62
CA PRO A 399 26.23 -8.19 -6.77
C PRO A 399 25.39 -7.79 -5.57
N PHE A 400 25.53 -6.56 -5.09
CA PHE A 400 24.83 -6.08 -3.89
C PHE A 400 23.70 -5.08 -4.19
N VAL A 401 23.46 -4.74 -5.45
CA VAL A 401 22.37 -3.83 -5.81
C VAL A 401 21.55 -4.40 -6.94
N SER A 402 20.25 -4.57 -6.69
CA SER A 402 19.28 -4.89 -7.73
C SER A 402 18.39 -3.69 -8.01
N VAL A 403 17.74 -3.69 -9.16
CA VAL A 403 16.84 -2.61 -9.59
C VAL A 403 15.41 -3.12 -9.73
N SER A 404 14.46 -2.36 -9.21
CA SER A 404 13.02 -2.51 -9.45
C SER A 404 12.54 -1.36 -10.32
N GLY A 405 12.36 -1.62 -11.61
CA GLY A 405 11.94 -0.62 -12.58
C GLY A 405 12.73 -0.67 -13.87
N PRO A 406 12.59 0.35 -14.74
CA PRO A 406 11.84 1.59 -14.44
C PRO A 406 10.35 1.33 -14.28
N LYS A 407 9.74 1.91 -13.26
CA LYS A 407 8.28 1.97 -13.14
C LYS A 407 7.79 3.21 -13.85
N MET A 408 6.61 3.13 -14.48
CA MET A 408 5.97 4.32 -15.02
C MET A 408 5.34 5.15 -13.89
N PHE A 409 5.49 6.48 -13.95
CA PHE A 409 4.82 7.38 -13.03
C PHE A 409 3.31 7.13 -13.04
N THR A 410 2.69 7.02 -11.87
CA THR A 410 1.24 6.92 -11.73
C THR A 410 0.70 8.23 -11.16
N PRO A 411 -0.15 8.95 -11.91
CA PRO A 411 -0.68 10.24 -11.48
C PRO A 411 -1.81 10.05 -10.45
N TYR A 412 -1.47 10.03 -9.16
CA TYR A 412 -2.45 9.96 -8.09
C TYR A 412 -3.16 11.30 -7.91
N PRO A 413 -4.51 11.35 -7.97
CA PRO A 413 -5.28 12.58 -7.81
C PRO A 413 -4.96 13.28 -6.49
N GLY A 414 -5.01 14.61 -6.49
CA GLY A 414 -4.68 15.44 -5.32
C GLY A 414 -3.18 15.60 -5.04
N THR A 415 -2.31 15.04 -5.90
CA THR A 415 -0.86 15.33 -5.84
C THR A 415 -0.47 16.45 -6.78
N PRO A 416 0.56 17.28 -6.47
CA PRO A 416 1.06 18.30 -7.41
C PRO A 416 1.52 17.71 -8.75
N GLN A 417 2.04 16.47 -8.79
CA GLN A 417 2.43 15.82 -10.04
C GLN A 417 1.22 15.35 -10.86
N TYR A 418 0.10 15.03 -10.24
CA TYR A 418 -1.16 14.82 -10.94
C TYR A 418 -1.64 16.07 -11.65
N GLU A 419 -1.60 17.20 -10.95
CA GLU A 419 -1.97 18.50 -11.53
C GLU A 419 -1.04 18.88 -12.70
N ALA A 420 0.24 18.55 -12.60
CA ALA A 420 1.19 18.73 -13.70
C ALA A 420 0.83 17.82 -14.89
N ALA A 421 0.45 16.56 -14.62
CA ALA A 421 0.01 15.64 -15.67
C ALA A 421 -1.26 16.14 -16.39
N VAL A 422 -2.24 16.67 -15.65
CA VAL A 422 -3.45 17.26 -16.23
C VAL A 422 -3.11 18.44 -17.13
N ARG A 423 -2.24 19.37 -16.67
CA ARG A 423 -1.74 20.47 -17.50
C ARG A 423 -0.98 20.00 -18.75
N SER A 424 -0.36 18.83 -18.67
CA SER A 424 0.38 18.21 -19.78
C SER A 424 -0.50 17.34 -20.68
N GLY A 425 -1.83 17.37 -20.49
CA GLY A 425 -2.80 16.72 -21.37
C GLY A 425 -3.35 15.39 -20.90
N LEU A 426 -3.09 15.00 -19.64
CA LEU A 426 -3.74 13.83 -19.06
C LEU A 426 -5.28 14.00 -19.11
N LYS A 427 -5.97 13.04 -19.68
CA LYS A 427 -7.43 13.00 -19.62
C LYS A 427 -7.87 12.52 -18.25
N VAL A 428 -8.51 13.42 -17.49
CA VAL A 428 -9.06 13.10 -16.17
C VAL A 428 -10.17 12.07 -16.32
N PRO A 429 -10.14 10.96 -15.59
CA PRO A 429 -11.22 9.99 -15.59
C PRO A 429 -12.58 10.62 -15.22
N ALA A 430 -13.61 10.34 -16.01
CA ALA A 430 -14.96 10.89 -15.78
C ALA A 430 -15.71 10.13 -14.68
N ASP A 431 -15.36 8.87 -14.46
CA ASP A 431 -16.01 7.96 -13.53
C ASP A 431 -14.99 7.04 -12.83
N THR A 432 -15.47 6.22 -11.93
CA THR A 432 -14.64 5.29 -11.17
C THR A 432 -13.95 4.24 -12.06
N ILE A 433 -14.59 3.81 -13.15
CA ILE A 433 -14.01 2.83 -14.07
C ILE A 433 -12.83 3.42 -14.83
N GLY A 434 -12.90 4.70 -15.20
CA GLY A 434 -11.81 5.41 -15.85
C GLY A 434 -10.50 5.39 -15.05
N TRP A 435 -10.57 5.35 -13.71
CA TRP A 435 -9.38 5.23 -12.85
C TRP A 435 -8.69 3.87 -12.96
N ALA A 436 -9.44 2.80 -13.22
CA ALA A 436 -8.85 1.48 -13.49
C ALA A 436 -8.00 1.49 -14.75
N HIS A 437 -8.42 2.24 -15.77
CA HIS A 437 -7.68 2.37 -17.02
C HIS A 437 -6.41 3.22 -16.85
N LEU A 438 -6.47 4.29 -16.05
CA LEU A 438 -5.34 5.18 -15.84
C LEU A 438 -4.13 4.49 -15.18
N THR A 439 -4.36 3.46 -14.39
CA THR A 439 -3.31 2.73 -13.68
C THR A 439 -2.76 1.53 -14.45
N ARG A 440 -3.20 1.31 -15.69
CA ARG A 440 -2.71 0.24 -16.55
C ARG A 440 -1.42 0.62 -17.22
N TYR A 441 -0.38 -0.08 -16.91
CA TYR A 441 0.93 0.15 -17.50
C TYR A 441 1.04 -0.28 -18.99
N ALA A 442 0.11 -1.08 -19.50
CA ALA A 442 0.19 -1.61 -20.87
C ALA A 442 0.07 -0.52 -21.96
N ASP A 443 -0.69 0.55 -21.69
CA ASP A 443 -0.99 1.60 -22.68
C ASP A 443 -0.46 2.98 -22.26
N TYR A 444 0.67 3.05 -21.53
CA TYR A 444 1.18 4.28 -20.97
C TYR A 444 1.43 5.37 -22.02
N ARG A 445 1.79 5.03 -23.27
CA ARG A 445 1.99 5.99 -24.36
C ARG A 445 0.70 6.70 -24.74
N ALA A 446 -0.41 5.94 -24.84
CA ALA A 446 -1.72 6.52 -25.14
C ALA A 446 -2.27 7.36 -23.97
N LEU A 447 -1.93 6.98 -22.72
CA LEU A 447 -2.39 7.65 -21.53
C LEU A 447 -1.62 8.94 -21.20
N TYR A 448 -0.33 8.99 -21.57
CA TYR A 448 0.59 10.06 -21.15
C TYR A 448 1.12 10.86 -22.35
N PRO A 449 0.35 11.84 -22.89
CA PRO A 449 0.70 12.54 -24.13
C PRO A 449 1.97 13.40 -24.04
N TRP A 450 2.46 13.69 -22.85
CA TRP A 450 3.71 14.40 -22.67
C TRP A 450 4.95 13.57 -22.98
N LEU A 451 4.87 12.23 -22.97
CA LEU A 451 6.03 11.36 -23.21
C LEU A 451 6.60 11.57 -24.61
N GLU A 452 5.75 11.54 -25.64
CA GLU A 452 6.19 11.76 -27.02
C GLU A 452 6.66 13.18 -27.29
N LYS A 453 6.17 14.14 -26.48
CA LYS A 453 6.61 15.54 -26.55
C LYS A 453 7.98 15.75 -25.89
N ASN A 454 8.22 15.08 -24.77
CA ASN A 454 9.40 15.32 -23.93
C ASN A 454 10.57 14.39 -24.24
N TYR A 455 10.31 13.24 -24.85
CA TYR A 455 11.31 12.19 -25.05
C TYR A 455 11.55 11.92 -26.54
N SER A 456 12.80 11.64 -26.88
CA SER A 456 13.18 11.18 -28.22
C SER A 456 12.66 9.76 -28.46
N ALA A 457 12.52 9.38 -29.73
CA ALA A 457 12.16 7.99 -30.11
C ALA A 457 13.17 6.96 -29.55
N CYS A 458 14.44 7.34 -29.44
CA CYS A 458 15.48 6.49 -28.86
C CYS A 458 15.22 6.24 -27.35
N THR A 459 14.90 7.28 -26.59
CA THR A 459 14.59 7.19 -25.17
C THR A 459 13.33 6.35 -24.92
N LEU A 460 12.28 6.55 -25.71
CA LEU A 460 11.06 5.76 -25.62
C LEU A 460 11.34 4.27 -25.91
N ALA A 461 12.18 3.95 -26.91
CA ALA A 461 12.59 2.58 -27.20
C ALA A 461 13.41 1.96 -26.05
N ARG A 462 14.26 2.73 -25.37
CA ARG A 462 14.98 2.26 -24.17
C ARG A 462 14.02 1.94 -23.00
N ILE A 463 13.01 2.78 -22.81
CA ILE A 463 11.96 2.52 -21.78
C ILE A 463 11.22 1.22 -22.10
N ASP A 464 10.78 1.03 -23.35
CA ASP A 464 10.09 -0.19 -23.78
C ASP A 464 10.96 -1.43 -23.56
N ALA A 465 12.22 -1.40 -23.99
CA ALA A 465 13.15 -2.50 -23.82
C ALA A 465 13.40 -2.84 -22.34
N ALA A 466 13.47 -1.84 -21.46
CA ALA A 466 13.59 -2.06 -20.04
C ALA A 466 12.28 -2.63 -19.45
N TRP A 467 11.14 -2.25 -20.01
CA TRP A 467 9.82 -2.69 -19.63
C TRP A 467 9.50 -4.13 -20.05
N GLU A 468 9.96 -4.54 -21.23
CA GLU A 468 9.81 -5.92 -21.71
C GLU A 468 10.47 -6.95 -20.80
N GLN A 469 11.49 -6.55 -20.05
CA GLN A 469 12.18 -7.39 -19.05
C GLN A 469 11.38 -7.56 -17.74
N VAL A 470 10.27 -6.85 -17.58
CA VAL A 470 9.37 -7.04 -16.43
C VAL A 470 8.53 -8.31 -16.66
N PRO A 471 8.50 -9.28 -15.71
CA PRO A 471 7.73 -10.51 -15.87
C PRO A 471 6.26 -10.24 -16.23
N GLU A 472 5.72 -11.01 -17.17
CA GLU A 472 4.33 -10.87 -17.64
C GLU A 472 3.29 -10.94 -16.54
N GLU A 473 3.56 -11.68 -15.47
CA GLU A 473 2.72 -11.78 -14.28
C GLU A 473 2.47 -10.41 -13.60
N LYS A 474 3.37 -9.44 -13.83
CA LYS A 474 3.27 -8.07 -13.33
C LYS A 474 2.67 -7.09 -14.36
N LYS A 475 2.43 -7.54 -15.58
CA LYS A 475 1.74 -6.79 -16.63
C LYS A 475 0.24 -7.10 -16.50
N SER A 476 -0.59 -6.12 -16.16
CA SER A 476 -2.03 -6.32 -16.05
C SER A 476 -2.66 -6.74 -17.39
N ARG A 477 -3.43 -7.83 -17.38
CA ARG A 477 -4.18 -8.31 -18.56
C ARG A 477 -5.57 -7.66 -18.64
N PRO A 478 -6.10 -7.40 -19.86
CA PRO A 478 -7.46 -6.91 -20.05
C PRO A 478 -8.51 -7.96 -19.66
N LYS A 479 -9.36 -7.67 -18.68
CA LYS A 479 -10.60 -8.43 -18.39
C LYS A 479 -11.86 -7.64 -18.82
N GLU A 480 -11.72 -6.74 -19.78
CA GLU A 480 -12.55 -5.57 -19.95
C GLU A 480 -13.90 -5.76 -20.61
N GLU A 481 -13.96 -6.60 -21.65
CA GLU A 481 -15.12 -6.61 -22.55
C GLU A 481 -16.38 -7.13 -21.84
N LEU A 482 -16.25 -8.12 -20.97
CA LEU A 482 -17.40 -8.75 -20.28
C LEU A 482 -18.01 -7.88 -19.17
N ILE A 483 -17.23 -7.04 -18.51
CA ILE A 483 -17.70 -6.23 -17.38
C ILE A 483 -18.27 -4.91 -17.85
N LEU A 484 -17.67 -4.29 -18.87
CA LEU A 484 -18.19 -3.07 -19.46
C LEU A 484 -19.56 -3.27 -20.10
N ASP A 485 -19.80 -4.44 -20.69
CA ASP A 485 -21.11 -4.77 -21.24
C ASP A 485 -22.15 -4.96 -20.15
N PHE A 486 -21.79 -5.57 -19.03
CA PHE A 486 -22.66 -5.72 -17.86
C PHE A 486 -23.04 -4.35 -17.25
N VAL A 487 -22.05 -3.47 -17.04
CA VAL A 487 -22.28 -2.13 -16.46
C VAL A 487 -23.03 -1.20 -17.41
N ARG A 488 -22.90 -1.36 -18.74
CA ARG A 488 -23.66 -0.58 -19.75
C ARG A 488 -25.08 -1.04 -19.92
N GLN A 489 -25.41 -2.28 -19.57
CA GLN A 489 -26.74 -2.87 -19.73
C GLN A 489 -27.62 -2.65 -18.50
N HIS A 490 -27.07 -2.23 -17.38
CA HIS A 490 -27.74 -2.00 -16.09
C HIS A 490 -27.46 -0.59 -15.56
#